data_c5ce49dfc2821a4d7d7bea091dd57c66
#
_entry.id   c5ce49dfc2821a4d7d7bea091dd57c66
#
_cell.length_a   1.000
_cell.length_b   1.000
_cell.length_c   1.000
_cell.angle_alpha   90.00
_cell.angle_beta   90.00
_cell.angle_gamma   90.00
#
_symmetry.space_group_name_H-M   'P 1'
#
loop_
_entity.id
_entity.type
_entity.pdbx_description
1 polymer ?
#
loop_
_entity_poly.entity_id
_entity_poly.type
_entity_poly.pdbx_seq_one_letter_code
_entity_poly.pdbx_strand_id
1 'polypeptide(L)'
;MKVNEIKETREVVVKTEYIAIDGTVFRTKEECEQWEKSYECTLTCSMKKIPHIETNGEDAYLQCGNCDDEVWIIKPRDFEDIKVINAYTEATCCGCKANLTQEDIGKVIAMNFGYDHDWCGIYKVDEYLNSIKNQYERYEKRMEENANA
;
A
#
# COMPACT_ATOMS: atom_id res chain seq x y z
N MET A 1 59.72 27.96 -17.47
CA MET A 1 58.75 28.08 -16.36
C MET A 1 57.65 27.07 -16.63
N LYS A 2 57.52 26.01 -15.78
CA LYS A 2 56.40 25.05 -15.87
C LYS A 2 55.31 25.49 -14.91
N VAL A 3 54.11 25.75 -15.42
CA VAL A 3 52.93 26.06 -14.63
C VAL A 3 52.24 24.73 -14.30
N ASN A 4 52.07 24.42 -13.01
CA ASN A 4 51.37 23.27 -12.56
C ASN A 4 49.99 23.74 -12.01
N GLU A 5 48.92 23.48 -12.75
CA GLU A 5 47.56 23.79 -12.30
C GLU A 5 47.07 22.63 -11.42
N ILE A 6 46.83 22.90 -10.14
CA ILE A 6 46.18 21.97 -9.22
C ILE A 6 44.68 22.32 -9.24
N LYS A 7 43.86 21.39 -9.73
CA LYS A 7 42.40 21.52 -9.69
C LYS A 7 41.89 20.79 -8.44
N GLU A 8 41.28 21.55 -7.52
CA GLU A 8 40.55 21.00 -6.39
C GLU A 8 39.09 20.77 -6.79
N THR A 9 38.59 19.56 -6.67
CA THR A 9 37.17 19.26 -6.79
C THR A 9 36.54 19.38 -5.40
N ARG A 10 35.65 20.37 -5.21
CA ARG A 10 34.88 20.52 -3.96
C ARG A 10 33.53 19.88 -4.15
N GLU A 11 33.19 18.96 -3.24
CA GLU A 11 31.81 18.48 -3.10
C GLU A 11 30.96 19.57 -2.48
N VAL A 12 29.90 19.97 -3.15
CA VAL A 12 28.92 20.94 -2.67
C VAL A 12 27.64 20.20 -2.33
N VAL A 13 27.19 20.28 -1.09
CA VAL A 13 25.87 19.77 -0.69
C VAL A 13 24.80 20.65 -1.35
N VAL A 14 24.09 20.08 -2.31
CA VAL A 14 23.05 20.78 -3.08
C VAL A 14 21.71 20.73 -2.37
N LYS A 15 21.44 19.64 -1.63
CA LYS A 15 20.18 19.40 -0.91
C LYS A 15 20.43 18.52 0.30
N THR A 16 19.76 18.83 1.41
CA THR A 16 19.74 17.98 2.61
C THR A 16 18.31 17.47 2.79
N GLU A 17 18.15 16.17 2.94
CA GLU A 17 16.88 15.52 3.24
C GLU A 17 17.01 14.74 4.54
N TYR A 18 15.95 14.72 5.31
CA TYR A 18 15.86 13.99 6.57
C TYR A 18 14.88 12.84 6.38
N ILE A 19 15.34 11.62 6.60
CA ILE A 19 14.56 10.40 6.37
C ILE A 19 14.17 9.82 7.71
N ALA A 20 12.88 9.75 7.98
CA ALA A 20 12.34 9.15 9.19
C ALA A 20 12.49 7.62 9.19
N ILE A 21 12.28 7.00 10.36
CA ILE A 21 12.42 5.54 10.55
C ILE A 21 11.51 4.70 9.65
N ASP A 22 10.38 5.25 9.23
CA ASP A 22 9.43 4.61 8.30
C ASP A 22 9.76 4.84 6.82
N GLY A 23 10.80 5.65 6.53
CA GLY A 23 11.26 6.01 5.19
C GLY A 23 10.66 7.31 4.65
N THR A 24 9.78 7.98 5.37
CA THR A 24 9.21 9.28 4.98
C THR A 24 10.30 10.35 4.94
N VAL A 25 10.29 11.17 3.88
CA VAL A 25 11.33 12.19 3.62
C VAL A 25 10.83 13.58 3.99
N PHE A 26 11.61 14.31 4.78
CA PHE A 26 11.32 15.66 5.24
C PHE A 26 12.39 16.66 4.79
N ARG A 27 11.99 17.92 4.73
CA ARG A 27 12.91 19.04 4.39
C ARG A 27 13.65 19.56 5.60
N THR A 28 13.11 19.40 6.81
CA THR A 28 13.71 19.87 8.05
C THR A 28 13.86 18.73 9.06
N LYS A 29 14.85 18.85 9.92
CA LYS A 29 15.11 17.88 10.99
C LYS A 29 13.96 17.85 12.00
N GLU A 30 13.44 19.02 12.32
CA GLU A 30 12.36 19.20 13.28
C GLU A 30 11.08 18.51 12.86
N GLU A 31 10.70 18.61 11.58
CA GLU A 31 9.54 17.90 11.02
C GLU A 31 9.74 16.38 11.09
N CYS A 32 10.94 15.89 10.74
CA CYS A 32 11.28 14.49 10.82
C CYS A 32 11.18 13.95 12.27
N GLU A 33 11.75 14.67 13.24
CA GLU A 33 11.69 14.28 14.65
C GLU A 33 10.27 14.36 15.26
N GLN A 34 9.43 15.26 14.76
CA GLN A 34 8.01 15.32 15.16
C GLN A 34 7.23 14.14 14.57
N TRP A 35 7.47 13.83 13.32
CA TRP A 35 6.86 12.69 12.65
C TRP A 35 7.20 11.37 13.34
N GLU A 36 8.46 11.12 13.65
CA GLU A 36 8.89 9.90 14.33
C GLU A 36 8.26 9.68 15.71
N LYS A 37 7.74 10.74 16.36
CA LYS A 37 7.00 10.68 17.62
C LYS A 37 5.50 10.53 17.43
N SER A 38 5.01 10.57 16.19
CA SER A 38 3.58 10.49 15.89
C SER A 38 3.05 9.06 16.02
N TYR A 39 1.75 8.96 16.21
CA TYR A 39 1.05 7.67 16.20
C TYR A 39 1.04 7.06 14.80
N GLU A 40 0.91 7.90 13.78
CA GLU A 40 0.91 7.52 12.37
C GLU A 40 2.24 6.87 11.97
N CYS A 41 3.37 7.44 12.35
CA CYS A 41 4.69 6.84 12.12
C CYS A 41 4.82 5.46 12.80
N THR A 42 4.32 5.35 14.04
CA THR A 42 4.32 4.07 14.76
C THR A 42 3.48 3.01 14.04
N LEU A 43 2.32 3.38 13.52
CA LEU A 43 1.46 2.48 12.74
C LEU A 43 2.11 2.08 11.42
N THR A 44 2.68 3.04 10.67
CA THR A 44 3.40 2.79 9.41
C THR A 44 4.56 1.83 9.62
N CYS A 45 5.37 2.03 10.65
CA CYS A 45 6.44 1.11 11.02
C CYS A 45 5.92 -0.29 11.39
N SER A 46 4.75 -0.38 12.00
CA SER A 46 4.13 -1.65 12.38
C SER A 46 3.56 -2.37 11.15
N MET A 47 2.93 -1.65 10.23
CA MET A 47 2.44 -2.18 8.95
C MET A 47 3.58 -2.77 8.12
N LYS A 48 4.70 -2.07 7.98
CA LYS A 48 5.88 -2.54 7.23
C LYS A 48 6.53 -3.80 7.80
N LYS A 49 6.22 -4.19 9.04
CA LYS A 49 6.66 -5.46 9.64
C LYS A 49 5.77 -6.65 9.30
N ILE A 50 4.55 -6.39 8.84
CA ILE A 50 3.65 -7.43 8.35
C ILE A 50 4.14 -7.86 6.96
N PRO A 51 4.30 -9.17 6.68
CA PRO A 51 4.71 -9.63 5.36
C PRO A 51 3.74 -9.13 4.28
N HIS A 52 4.26 -8.41 3.31
CA HIS A 52 3.47 -7.86 2.21
C HIS A 52 4.30 -7.79 0.91
N ILE A 53 3.60 -7.61 -0.20
CA ILE A 53 4.15 -7.31 -1.51
C ILE A 53 3.60 -5.96 -1.92
N GLU A 54 4.47 -5.01 -2.20
CA GLU A 54 4.12 -3.72 -2.79
C GLU A 54 4.07 -3.88 -4.31
N THR A 55 2.98 -3.42 -4.93
CA THR A 55 2.75 -3.47 -6.37
C THR A 55 1.86 -2.28 -6.78
N ASN A 56 1.41 -2.25 -8.02
CA ASN A 56 0.49 -1.24 -8.53
C ASN A 56 -0.86 -1.86 -8.94
N GLY A 57 -1.84 -1.03 -9.27
CA GLY A 57 -3.19 -1.47 -9.62
C GLY A 57 -3.22 -2.34 -10.88
N GLU A 58 -2.34 -2.10 -11.85
CA GLU A 58 -2.25 -2.88 -13.08
C GLU A 58 -1.75 -4.30 -12.81
N ASP A 59 -0.64 -4.44 -12.10
CA ASP A 59 -0.04 -5.74 -11.78
C ASP A 59 -0.89 -6.55 -10.79
N ALA A 60 -1.65 -5.88 -9.93
CA ALA A 60 -2.57 -6.55 -9.00
C ALA A 60 -3.87 -7.03 -9.67
N TYR A 61 -4.15 -6.62 -10.92
CA TYR A 61 -5.40 -6.94 -11.65
C TYR A 61 -6.68 -6.62 -10.86
N LEU A 62 -6.63 -5.61 -10.01
CA LEU A 62 -7.79 -5.16 -9.24
C LEU A 62 -8.60 -4.15 -10.07
N GLN A 63 -9.88 -4.43 -10.31
CA GLN A 63 -10.74 -3.61 -11.17
C GLN A 63 -11.10 -2.21 -10.60
N CYS A 64 -10.67 -1.89 -9.40
CA CYS A 64 -11.05 -0.69 -8.69
C CYS A 64 -9.80 0.09 -8.33
N GLY A 65 -9.43 1.00 -9.18
CA GLY A 65 -8.29 1.88 -9.01
C GLY A 65 -7.67 2.25 -10.34
N ASN A 66 -6.84 3.26 -10.32
CA ASN A 66 -6.00 3.58 -11.47
C ASN A 66 -4.81 2.60 -11.50
N CYS A 67 -4.24 2.40 -12.67
CA CYS A 67 -3.04 1.57 -12.84
C CYS A 67 -1.85 2.04 -11.98
N ASP A 68 -1.82 3.33 -11.63
CA ASP A 68 -0.76 3.96 -10.83
C ASP A 68 -1.01 3.92 -9.32
N ASP A 69 -2.16 3.38 -8.86
CA ASP A 69 -2.45 3.26 -7.43
C ASP A 69 -1.48 2.27 -6.78
N GLU A 70 -0.99 2.63 -5.59
CA GLU A 70 -0.19 1.71 -4.77
C GLU A 70 -1.06 0.60 -4.20
N VAL A 71 -0.63 -0.65 -4.36
CA VAL A 71 -1.34 -1.83 -3.85
C VAL A 71 -0.42 -2.66 -2.99
N TRP A 72 -0.86 -2.97 -1.78
CA TRP A 72 -0.18 -3.90 -0.88
C TRP A 72 -0.96 -5.22 -0.81
N ILE A 73 -0.29 -6.31 -1.12
CA ILE A 73 -0.82 -7.66 -0.94
C ILE A 73 -0.30 -8.20 0.38
N ILE A 74 -1.19 -8.35 1.35
CA ILE A 74 -0.86 -8.66 2.75
C ILE A 74 -1.45 -10.01 3.13
N LYS A 75 -0.75 -10.73 4.02
CA LYS A 75 -1.25 -11.95 4.65
C LYS A 75 -1.06 -11.87 6.15
N PRO A 76 -2.09 -11.46 6.94
CA PRO A 76 -2.01 -11.38 8.39
C PRO A 76 -1.65 -12.74 9.00
N ARG A 77 -0.69 -12.76 9.93
CA ARG A 77 -0.20 -13.98 10.59
C ARG A 77 -1.00 -14.34 11.83
N ASP A 78 -1.46 -13.30 12.51
CA ASP A 78 -2.14 -13.39 13.81
C ASP A 78 -3.09 -12.20 14.03
N PHE A 79 -3.69 -12.16 15.23
CA PHE A 79 -4.64 -11.12 15.59
C PHE A 79 -3.98 -9.74 15.83
N GLU A 80 -2.69 -9.69 16.15
CA GLU A 80 -1.97 -8.43 16.31
C GLU A 80 -1.78 -7.77 14.92
N ASP A 81 -1.45 -8.53 13.89
CA ASP A 81 -1.41 -8.02 12.52
C ASP A 81 -2.78 -7.45 12.10
N ILE A 82 -3.90 -8.13 12.42
CA ILE A 82 -5.26 -7.64 12.17
C ILE A 82 -5.52 -6.30 12.85
N LYS A 83 -5.13 -6.16 14.12
CA LYS A 83 -5.28 -4.89 14.85
C LYS A 83 -4.48 -3.76 14.21
N VAL A 84 -3.24 -4.04 13.81
CA VAL A 84 -2.37 -3.04 13.14
C VAL A 84 -2.99 -2.59 11.82
N ILE A 85 -3.45 -3.52 10.98
CA ILE A 85 -4.08 -3.21 9.69
C ILE A 85 -5.33 -2.36 9.89
N ASN A 86 -6.22 -2.75 10.81
CA ASN A 86 -7.44 -1.99 11.10
C ASN A 86 -7.13 -0.59 11.62
N ALA A 87 -6.17 -0.46 12.55
CA ALA A 87 -5.77 0.84 13.11
C ALA A 87 -5.10 1.72 12.05
N TYR A 88 -4.26 1.15 11.18
CA TYR A 88 -3.61 1.87 10.11
C TYR A 88 -4.63 2.44 9.12
N THR A 89 -5.56 1.60 8.64
CA THR A 89 -6.59 2.05 7.69
C THR A 89 -7.54 3.08 8.31
N GLU A 90 -7.85 2.99 9.59
CA GLU A 90 -8.66 3.98 10.29
C GLU A 90 -7.95 5.33 10.44
N ALA A 91 -6.63 5.32 10.66
CA ALA A 91 -5.85 6.53 10.88
C ALA A 91 -5.42 7.22 9.57
N THR A 92 -5.14 6.45 8.50
CA THR A 92 -4.51 6.98 7.28
C THR A 92 -5.46 7.08 6.09
N CYS A 93 -6.54 6.29 6.07
CA CYS A 93 -7.45 6.23 4.92
C CYS A 93 -8.75 6.96 5.24
N CYS A 94 -9.00 8.12 4.64
CA CYS A 94 -10.22 8.90 4.81
C CYS A 94 -11.48 8.08 4.52
N GLY A 95 -12.11 7.54 5.57
CA GLY A 95 -13.41 6.86 5.50
C GLY A 95 -13.37 5.37 5.18
N CYS A 96 -12.23 4.79 4.88
CA CYS A 96 -12.10 3.35 4.64
C CYS A 96 -11.54 2.66 5.89
N LYS A 97 -12.31 1.72 6.44
CA LYS A 97 -11.87 0.84 7.52
C LYS A 97 -11.75 -0.57 6.96
N ALA A 98 -10.64 -1.25 7.20
CA ALA A 98 -10.45 -2.62 6.76
C ALA A 98 -11.50 -3.57 7.39
N ASN A 99 -11.91 -3.31 8.63
CA ASN A 99 -12.87 -4.13 9.38
C ASN A 99 -12.54 -5.63 9.37
N LEU A 100 -11.25 -5.95 9.36
CA LEU A 100 -10.79 -7.32 9.39
C LEU A 100 -11.04 -7.94 10.76
N THR A 101 -11.30 -9.23 10.75
CA THR A 101 -11.61 -10.04 11.94
C THR A 101 -10.61 -11.17 12.12
N GLN A 102 -10.73 -11.91 13.20
CA GLN A 102 -9.91 -13.10 13.45
C GLN A 102 -10.04 -14.16 12.33
N GLU A 103 -11.17 -14.17 11.62
CA GLU A 103 -11.42 -15.10 10.51
C GLU A 103 -10.57 -14.77 9.26
N ASP A 104 -9.98 -13.59 9.22
CA ASP A 104 -9.16 -13.12 8.10
C ASP A 104 -7.66 -13.44 8.28
N ILE A 105 -7.29 -14.03 9.42
CA ILE A 105 -5.92 -14.50 9.65
C ILE A 105 -5.56 -15.56 8.60
N GLY A 106 -4.42 -15.37 7.95
CA GLY A 106 -3.92 -16.28 6.91
C GLY A 106 -4.57 -16.13 5.54
N LYS A 107 -5.59 -15.27 5.38
CA LYS A 107 -6.15 -14.93 4.07
C LYS A 107 -5.28 -13.89 3.36
N VAL A 108 -5.31 -13.93 2.04
CA VAL A 108 -4.66 -12.90 1.21
C VAL A 108 -5.61 -11.72 1.08
N ILE A 109 -5.11 -10.53 1.43
CA ILE A 109 -5.84 -9.27 1.42
C ILE A 109 -5.08 -8.31 0.53
N ALA A 110 -5.76 -7.70 -0.43
CA ALA A 110 -5.23 -6.61 -1.22
C ALA A 110 -5.76 -5.29 -0.66
N MET A 111 -4.85 -4.36 -0.36
CA MET A 111 -5.12 -3.00 0.04
C MET A 111 -4.69 -2.08 -1.10
N ASN A 112 -5.65 -1.40 -1.72
CA ASN A 112 -5.40 -0.42 -2.76
C ASN A 112 -5.47 0.98 -2.14
N PHE A 113 -4.40 1.75 -2.27
CA PHE A 113 -4.31 3.14 -1.84
C PHE A 113 -4.46 4.04 -3.06
N GLY A 114 -5.40 4.97 -3.04
CA GLY A 114 -5.52 5.99 -4.07
C GLY A 114 -4.25 6.83 -4.18
N TYR A 115 -4.06 7.48 -5.33
CA TYR A 115 -2.85 8.23 -5.68
C TYR A 115 -2.35 9.18 -4.57
N ASP A 116 -3.27 9.84 -3.86
CA ASP A 116 -2.95 10.75 -2.76
C ASP A 116 -3.18 10.11 -1.37
N HIS A 117 -3.33 8.79 -1.27
CA HIS A 117 -3.69 8.07 -0.04
C HIS A 117 -4.99 8.60 0.64
N ASP A 118 -5.86 9.28 -0.12
CA ASP A 118 -7.10 9.87 0.36
C ASP A 118 -8.23 8.84 0.50
N TRP A 119 -8.08 7.66 -0.09
CA TRP A 119 -8.96 6.52 0.08
C TRP A 119 -8.18 5.20 0.04
N CYS A 120 -8.74 4.14 0.59
CA CYS A 120 -8.22 2.81 0.38
C CYS A 120 -9.34 1.79 0.12
N GLY A 121 -9.12 0.91 -0.84
CA GLY A 121 -9.96 -0.25 -1.09
C GLY A 121 -9.37 -1.49 -0.42
N ILE A 122 -10.21 -2.23 0.31
CA ILE A 122 -9.78 -3.48 0.96
C ILE A 122 -10.50 -4.64 0.29
N TYR A 123 -9.73 -5.60 -0.21
CA TYR A 123 -10.23 -6.74 -0.94
C TYR A 123 -9.72 -8.04 -0.34
N LYS A 124 -10.64 -8.90 0.06
CA LYS A 124 -10.32 -10.30 0.38
C LYS A 124 -10.22 -11.03 -0.96
N VAL A 125 -9.02 -11.42 -1.34
CA VAL A 125 -8.73 -11.93 -2.70
C VAL A 125 -9.57 -13.15 -3.02
N ASP A 126 -9.81 -14.04 -2.05
CA ASP A 126 -10.66 -15.22 -2.26
C ASP A 126 -12.12 -14.85 -2.55
N GLU A 127 -12.68 -13.85 -1.87
CA GLU A 127 -14.04 -13.37 -2.11
C GLU A 127 -14.14 -12.68 -3.48
N TYR A 128 -13.13 -11.93 -3.87
CA TYR A 128 -13.04 -11.29 -5.17
C TYR A 128 -12.99 -12.32 -6.31
N LEU A 129 -12.14 -13.35 -6.20
CA LEU A 129 -12.04 -14.43 -7.17
C LEU A 129 -13.37 -15.20 -7.30
N ASN A 130 -14.03 -15.49 -6.18
CA ASN A 130 -15.34 -16.14 -6.18
C ASN A 130 -16.41 -15.25 -6.85
N SER A 131 -16.37 -13.94 -6.66
CA SER A 131 -17.28 -13.01 -7.33
C SER A 131 -17.11 -13.04 -8.85
N ILE A 132 -15.86 -13.02 -9.34
CA ILE A 132 -15.55 -13.14 -10.78
C ILE A 132 -16.05 -14.47 -11.33
N LYS A 133 -15.79 -15.57 -10.65
CA LYS A 133 -16.25 -16.90 -11.06
C LYS A 133 -17.78 -16.97 -11.18
N ASN A 134 -18.50 -16.48 -10.18
CA ASN A 134 -19.96 -16.43 -10.19
C ASN A 134 -20.50 -15.55 -11.34
N GLN A 135 -19.81 -14.47 -11.68
CA GLN A 135 -20.17 -13.61 -12.79
C GLN A 135 -19.96 -14.33 -14.13
N TYR A 136 -18.85 -15.04 -14.29
CA TYR A 136 -18.55 -15.84 -15.47
C TYR A 136 -19.62 -16.93 -15.68
N GLU A 137 -19.98 -17.70 -14.66
CA GLU A 137 -21.02 -18.74 -14.71
C GLU A 137 -22.39 -18.16 -15.13
N ARG A 138 -22.73 -16.94 -14.68
CA ARG A 138 -23.95 -16.24 -15.12
C ARG A 138 -23.90 -15.88 -16.59
N TYR A 139 -22.74 -15.49 -17.12
CA TYR A 139 -22.60 -15.20 -18.55
C TYR A 139 -22.72 -16.45 -19.39
N GLU A 140 -22.08 -17.56 -19.02
CA GLU A 140 -22.21 -18.84 -19.72
C GLU A 140 -23.67 -19.27 -19.80
N LYS A 141 -24.39 -19.27 -18.68
CA LYS A 141 -25.81 -19.62 -18.65
C LYS A 141 -26.65 -18.75 -19.59
N ARG A 142 -26.43 -17.42 -19.60
CA ARG A 142 -27.17 -16.52 -20.49
C ARG A 142 -26.85 -16.76 -21.97
N MET A 143 -25.60 -17.12 -22.29
CA MET A 143 -25.22 -17.47 -23.66
C MET A 143 -25.91 -18.76 -24.11
N GLU A 144 -25.98 -19.78 -23.24
CA GLU A 144 -26.72 -21.03 -23.53
C GLU A 144 -28.22 -20.79 -23.72
N GLU A 145 -28.85 -19.98 -22.88
CA GLU A 145 -30.28 -19.61 -22.99
C GLU A 145 -30.56 -18.90 -24.33
N ASN A 146 -29.70 -17.98 -24.74
CA ASN A 146 -29.84 -17.26 -26.03
C ASN A 146 -29.58 -18.13 -27.24
N ALA A 147 -28.73 -19.17 -27.16
CA ALA A 147 -28.46 -20.08 -28.23
C ALA A 147 -29.60 -21.06 -28.47
N ASN A 148 -30.48 -21.29 -27.49
CA ASN A 148 -31.61 -22.19 -27.53
C ASN A 148 -32.97 -21.49 -27.79
N ALA A 149 -32.96 -20.17 -27.96
CA ALA A 149 -34.14 -19.35 -28.27
C ALA A 149 -34.25 -19.05 -29.76
#